data_4cc2eb34ae7327f250dc527f57a020a6
#
_entry.id   4cc2eb34ae7327f250dc527f57a020a6
#
_cell.length_a   1.000
_cell.length_b   1.000
_cell.length_c   1.000
_cell.angle_alpha   90.00
_cell.angle_beta   90.00
_cell.angle_gamma   90.00
#
_symmetry.space_group_name_H-M   'P 1'
#
loop_
_entity.id
_entity.type
_entity.pdbx_description
1 polymer ?
#
loop_
_entity_poly.entity_id
_entity_poly.type
_entity_poly.pdbx_seq_one_letter_code
_entity_poly.pdbx_strand_id
1 'polypeptide(L)'
;MAALDQELAQELAAWEARGLTRREQALEGRVDFVTNDYLGLAQNPELIEAARKAAAEYGAGGRSARLLGGGSELDRQVERAAAEWLGADEGLL
;
A
#
# COMPACT_ATOMS: atom_id res chain seq x y z
N MET A 1 -3.74 -2.79 30.86
CA MET A 1 -2.61 -2.98 29.89
C MET A 1 -1.74 -4.18 30.28
N ALA A 2 -1.13 -4.23 31.45
CA ALA A 2 -0.27 -5.35 31.84
C ALA A 2 -0.91 -6.77 31.77
N ALA A 3 -2.21 -6.90 32.07
CA ALA A 3 -2.91 -8.19 31.99
C ALA A 3 -3.10 -8.66 30.52
N LEU A 4 -3.46 -7.74 29.61
CA LEU A 4 -3.60 -8.03 28.18
C LEU A 4 -2.25 -8.40 27.56
N ASP A 5 -1.20 -7.68 27.93
CA ASP A 5 0.15 -7.97 27.43
C ASP A 5 0.64 -9.36 27.85
N GLN A 6 0.29 -9.79 29.08
CA GLN A 6 0.61 -11.14 29.58
C GLN A 6 -0.18 -12.22 28.84
N GLU A 7 -1.46 -12.00 28.59
CA GLU A 7 -2.31 -12.91 27.83
C GLU A 7 -1.81 -13.09 26.40
N LEU A 8 -1.53 -11.98 25.70
CA LEU A 8 -0.95 -12.00 24.35
C LEU A 8 0.41 -12.70 24.31
N ALA A 9 1.27 -12.48 25.29
CA ALA A 9 2.57 -13.15 25.37
C ALA A 9 2.43 -14.67 25.55
N GLN A 10 1.45 -15.13 26.33
CA GLN A 10 1.16 -16.55 26.51
C GLN A 10 0.64 -17.19 25.21
N GLU A 11 -0.29 -16.51 24.50
CA GLU A 11 -0.77 -16.99 23.21
C GLU A 11 0.36 -17.08 22.17
N LEU A 12 1.19 -16.05 22.07
CA LEU A 12 2.35 -16.07 21.17
C LEU A 12 3.33 -17.19 21.45
N ALA A 13 3.61 -17.45 22.74
CA ALA A 13 4.46 -18.58 23.15
C ALA A 13 3.84 -19.94 22.78
N ALA A 14 2.52 -20.08 22.94
CA ALA A 14 1.80 -21.27 22.51
C ALA A 14 1.83 -21.49 20.99
N TRP A 15 1.74 -20.41 20.19
CA TRP A 15 1.89 -20.48 18.73
C TRP A 15 3.31 -20.83 18.31
N GLU A 16 4.30 -20.27 18.99
CA GLU A 16 5.73 -20.59 18.74
C GLU A 16 6.02 -22.07 19.02
N ALA A 17 5.54 -22.60 20.13
CA ALA A 17 5.69 -24.03 20.47
C ALA A 17 5.05 -24.98 19.43
N ARG A 18 4.03 -24.49 18.68
CA ARG A 18 3.35 -25.24 17.60
C ARG A 18 3.95 -24.97 16.22
N GLY A 19 4.99 -24.17 16.11
CA GLY A 19 5.60 -23.77 14.83
C GLY A 19 4.69 -22.88 13.93
N LEU A 20 3.70 -22.22 14.53
CA LEU A 20 2.73 -21.38 13.81
C LEU A 20 3.11 -19.90 13.78
N THR A 21 4.19 -19.50 14.41
CA THR A 21 4.66 -18.12 14.45
C THR A 21 5.12 -17.68 13.06
N ARG A 22 4.56 -16.59 12.58
CA ARG A 22 5.00 -15.91 11.36
C ARG A 22 5.94 -14.77 11.74
N ARG A 23 7.07 -14.71 11.06
CA ARG A 23 8.06 -13.63 11.25
C ARG A 23 8.24 -12.91 9.93
N GLU A 24 8.28 -11.58 9.98
CA GLU A 24 8.64 -10.77 8.83
C GLU A 24 10.07 -11.08 8.40
N GLN A 25 10.28 -11.25 7.10
CA GLN A 25 11.59 -11.53 6.53
C GLN A 25 11.82 -10.57 5.37
N ALA A 26 12.99 -9.91 5.36
CA ALA A 26 13.43 -9.16 4.20
C ALA A 26 13.84 -10.13 3.08
N LEU A 27 13.43 -9.83 1.86
CA LEU A 27 13.70 -10.64 0.67
C LEU A 27 15.04 -10.31 0.01
N GLU A 28 15.84 -9.43 0.59
CA GLU A 28 17.11 -8.98 0.05
C GLU A 28 18.03 -10.15 -0.33
N GLY A 29 18.51 -10.14 -1.59
CA GLY A 29 19.40 -11.16 -2.11
C GLY A 29 18.76 -12.54 -2.38
N ARG A 30 17.44 -12.64 -2.31
CA ARG A 30 16.67 -13.87 -2.61
C ARG A 30 15.90 -13.74 -3.90
N VAL A 31 15.63 -14.86 -4.56
CA VAL A 31 14.67 -14.91 -5.67
C VAL A 31 13.27 -14.81 -5.08
N ASP A 32 12.52 -13.83 -5.56
CA ASP A 32 11.19 -13.52 -5.04
C ASP A 32 10.12 -14.33 -5.78
N PHE A 33 9.46 -15.25 -5.06
CA PHE A 33 8.33 -16.03 -5.54
C PHE A 33 7.01 -15.70 -4.82
N VAL A 34 7.00 -14.69 -3.95
CA VAL A 34 5.86 -14.41 -3.06
C VAL A 34 5.23 -13.04 -3.28
N THR A 35 5.88 -12.15 -4.01
CA THR A 35 5.35 -10.83 -4.34
C THR A 35 4.24 -10.91 -5.38
N ASN A 36 3.31 -9.96 -5.33
CA ASN A 36 2.29 -9.75 -6.35
C ASN A 36 2.77 -8.82 -7.48
N ASP A 37 4.01 -8.39 -7.47
CA ASP A 37 4.60 -7.54 -8.51
C ASP A 37 4.99 -8.35 -9.76
N TYR A 38 4.00 -9.02 -10.37
CA TYR A 38 4.20 -9.93 -11.50
C TYR A 38 4.82 -9.27 -12.73
N LEU A 39 4.64 -7.96 -12.90
CA LEU A 39 5.17 -7.19 -14.01
C LEU A 39 6.45 -6.42 -13.66
N GLY A 40 6.93 -6.50 -12.40
CA GLY A 40 8.11 -5.78 -11.93
C GLY A 40 7.92 -4.26 -11.90
N LEU A 41 6.68 -3.79 -11.77
CA LEU A 41 6.36 -2.36 -11.84
C LEU A 41 6.79 -1.57 -10.62
N ALA A 42 6.95 -2.22 -9.47
CA ALA A 42 7.37 -1.55 -8.24
C ALA A 42 8.73 -0.85 -8.35
N GLN A 43 9.60 -1.32 -9.23
CA GLN A 43 10.92 -0.74 -9.50
C GLN A 43 11.01 -0.07 -10.88
N ASN A 44 9.88 0.13 -11.56
CA ASN A 44 9.88 0.77 -12.87
C ASN A 44 10.27 2.25 -12.74
N PRO A 45 11.34 2.71 -13.43
CA PRO A 45 11.84 4.08 -13.29
C PRO A 45 10.83 5.14 -13.75
N GLU A 46 9.97 4.84 -14.73
CA GLU A 46 8.93 5.78 -15.19
C GLU A 46 7.86 5.98 -14.11
N LEU A 47 7.45 4.91 -13.43
CA LEU A 47 6.48 4.99 -12.34
C LEU A 47 7.07 5.72 -11.13
N ILE A 48 8.32 5.44 -10.78
CA ILE A 48 9.03 6.13 -9.69
C ILE A 48 9.13 7.62 -10.00
N GLU A 49 9.49 8.00 -11.22
CA GLU A 49 9.60 9.41 -11.61
C GLU A 49 8.23 10.12 -11.64
N ALA A 50 7.18 9.43 -12.10
CA ALA A 50 5.82 9.96 -12.05
C ALA A 50 5.36 10.20 -10.61
N ALA A 51 5.60 9.26 -9.71
CA ALA A 51 5.30 9.41 -8.29
C ALA A 51 6.08 10.57 -7.65
N ARG A 52 7.37 10.71 -7.97
CA ARG A 52 8.22 11.80 -7.50
C ARG A 52 7.69 13.18 -7.95
N LYS A 53 7.29 13.30 -9.22
CA LYS A 53 6.70 14.54 -9.76
C LYS A 53 5.37 14.87 -9.09
N ALA A 54 4.49 13.88 -8.95
CA ALA A 54 3.20 14.07 -8.29
C ALA A 54 3.39 14.50 -6.82
N ALA A 55 4.29 13.88 -6.09
CA ALA A 55 4.60 14.26 -4.71
C ALA A 55 5.16 15.68 -4.59
N ALA A 56 5.98 16.11 -5.54
CA ALA A 56 6.53 17.47 -5.57
C ALA A 56 5.46 18.53 -5.89
N GLU A 57 4.48 18.21 -6.74
CA GLU A 57 3.43 19.14 -7.18
C GLU A 57 2.24 19.17 -6.21
N TYR A 58 1.77 18.02 -5.75
CA TYR A 58 0.54 17.88 -4.96
C TYR A 58 0.80 17.63 -3.47
N GLY A 59 2.02 17.28 -3.08
CA GLY A 59 2.37 16.89 -1.72
C GLY A 59 2.23 15.39 -1.45
N ALA A 60 2.44 14.99 -0.19
CA ALA A 60 2.53 13.58 0.22
C ALA A 60 1.20 13.00 0.71
N GLY A 61 0.07 13.49 0.23
CA GLY A 61 -1.25 12.95 0.55
C GLY A 61 -2.33 14.01 0.73
N GLY A 62 -3.56 13.55 0.92
CA GLY A 62 -4.71 14.43 1.17
C GLY A 62 -4.64 15.06 2.56
N ARG A 63 -4.94 16.37 2.63
CA ARG A 63 -4.91 17.13 3.89
C ARG A 63 -6.22 17.05 4.68
N SER A 64 -7.31 16.61 4.05
CA SER A 64 -8.65 16.45 4.62
C SER A 64 -9.50 15.53 3.75
N ALA A 65 -10.75 15.27 4.15
CA ALA A 65 -11.72 14.61 3.28
C ALA A 65 -11.95 15.41 1.99
N ARG A 66 -12.23 14.74 0.89
CA ARG A 66 -12.33 15.34 -0.47
C ARG A 66 -13.30 16.51 -0.52
N LEU A 67 -14.48 16.36 0.09
CA LEU A 67 -15.51 17.41 0.15
C LEU A 67 -15.11 18.61 1.01
N LEU A 68 -14.12 18.45 1.88
CA LEU A 68 -13.58 19.51 2.74
C LEU A 68 -12.29 20.12 2.18
N GLY A 69 -12.01 19.92 0.89
CA GLY A 69 -10.84 20.49 0.23
C GLY A 69 -9.60 19.56 0.22
N GLY A 70 -9.75 18.28 0.58
CA GLY A 70 -8.66 17.29 0.54
C GLY A 70 -8.42 16.67 -0.83
N GLY A 71 -9.32 16.90 -1.81
CA GLY A 71 -9.17 16.40 -3.17
C GLY A 71 -8.25 17.28 -4.03
N SER A 72 -7.65 16.68 -5.06
CA SER A 72 -6.78 17.33 -6.02
C SER A 72 -7.24 17.07 -7.47
N GLU A 73 -6.69 17.80 -8.44
CA GLU A 73 -6.90 17.50 -9.85
C GLU A 73 -6.28 16.14 -10.23
N LEU A 74 -5.22 15.73 -9.55
CA LEU A 74 -4.64 14.41 -9.74
C LEU A 74 -5.63 13.27 -9.45
N ASP A 75 -6.43 13.38 -8.39
CA ASP A 75 -7.48 12.40 -8.07
C ASP A 75 -8.47 12.26 -9.25
N ARG A 76 -8.91 13.38 -9.82
CA ARG A 76 -9.84 13.38 -10.97
C ARG A 76 -9.20 12.79 -12.23
N GLN A 77 -7.92 13.04 -12.44
CA GLN A 77 -7.19 12.46 -13.58
C GLN A 77 -7.09 10.95 -13.45
N VAL A 78 -6.78 10.43 -12.24
CA VAL A 78 -6.72 8.99 -11.99
C VAL A 78 -8.09 8.35 -12.14
N GLU A 79 -9.15 8.97 -11.61
CA GLU A 79 -10.54 8.50 -11.76
C GLU A 79 -10.94 8.37 -13.23
N ARG A 80 -10.69 9.41 -14.03
CA ARG A 80 -10.98 9.40 -15.47
C ARG A 80 -10.18 8.33 -16.21
N ALA A 81 -8.87 8.24 -15.94
CA ALA A 81 -8.01 7.25 -16.58
C ALA A 81 -8.41 5.80 -16.22
N ALA A 82 -8.79 5.56 -14.97
CA ALA A 82 -9.24 4.25 -14.52
C ALA A 82 -10.60 3.88 -15.15
N ALA A 83 -11.55 4.81 -15.21
CA ALA A 83 -12.85 4.61 -15.85
C ALA A 83 -12.68 4.30 -17.35
N GLU A 84 -11.89 5.08 -18.07
CA GLU A 84 -11.58 4.86 -19.47
C GLU A 84 -10.93 3.50 -19.72
N TRP A 85 -9.93 3.14 -18.91
CA TRP A 85 -9.23 1.86 -19.05
C TRP A 85 -10.13 0.65 -18.81
N LEU A 86 -11.08 0.76 -17.88
CA LEU A 86 -12.01 -0.31 -17.53
C LEU A 86 -13.30 -0.29 -18.36
N GLY A 87 -13.51 0.72 -19.21
CA GLY A 87 -14.74 0.91 -19.96
C GLY A 87 -15.95 1.22 -19.08
N ALA A 88 -15.72 1.88 -17.94
CA ALA A 88 -16.76 2.34 -17.02
C ALA A 88 -17.15 3.80 -17.32
N ASP A 89 -18.37 4.18 -16.93
CA ASP A 89 -18.85 5.56 -17.12
C ASP A 89 -18.13 6.54 -16.17
N GLU A 90 -17.86 6.11 -14.95
CA GLU A 90 -17.24 6.94 -13.90
C GLU A 90 -16.28 6.09 -13.03
N GLY A 91 -15.28 6.75 -12.44
CA GLY A 91 -14.37 6.20 -11.44
C GLY A 91 -14.41 7.04 -10.15
N LEU A 92 -14.22 6.41 -9.01
CA LEU A 92 -14.11 7.07 -7.71
C LEU A 92 -12.97 6.43 -6.89
N LEU A 93 -12.08 7.29 -6.36
CA LEU A 93 -11.01 6.94 -5.43
C LEU A 93 -11.46 7.11 -3.97
#